data_3cb720aa69dafe4bd4dff0cbc38ce926
#
_entry.id   3cb720aa69dafe4bd4dff0cbc38ce926
#
_cell.length_a   1.000
_cell.length_b   1.000
_cell.length_c   1.000
_cell.angle_alpha   90.00
_cell.angle_beta   90.00
_cell.angle_gamma   90.00
#
_symmetry.space_group_name_H-M   'P 1'
#
loop_
_entity.id
_entity.type
_entity.pdbx_description
1 polymer ?
#
loop_
_entity_poly.entity_id
_entity_poly.type
_entity_poly.pdbx_seq_one_letter_code
_entity_poly.pdbx_strand_id
1 'polypeptide(L)'
;MKKLTCIAIDDEPIALLIISQFCERKGGLELTTFSEPLTGLKEIARCEPDLVFLDIEMNSISGLDIAHALPPESCLIFTTAHAQYALDGFDLDAVDFLHKPFAYERFEKAVEKAIVFIEARQNKLPENIIIKQEYNNISIPISDILYIEAMENYTKIFRINGNYILSRTSLKSIQEMLPEKAFLRTHRSYIIPVNKVERFSKREINLTGCRIVIPI
;
A
#
# COMPACT_ATOMS: atom_id res chain seq x y z
N MET A 1 -8.72 7.90 -12.31
CA MET A 1 -7.94 7.52 -11.11
C MET A 1 -8.92 7.01 -10.05
N LYS A 2 -8.56 5.98 -9.29
CA LYS A 2 -9.38 5.53 -8.14
C LYS A 2 -9.39 6.65 -7.09
N LYS A 3 -10.58 6.98 -6.56
CA LYS A 3 -10.69 7.92 -5.45
C LYS A 3 -10.12 7.28 -4.18
N LEU A 4 -9.45 8.07 -3.35
CA LEU A 4 -9.02 7.62 -2.02
C LEU A 4 -10.21 7.64 -1.07
N THR A 5 -10.40 6.56 -0.31
CA THR A 5 -11.42 6.45 0.72
C THR A 5 -10.96 7.18 1.97
N CYS A 6 -11.78 8.08 2.48
CA CYS A 6 -11.43 8.93 3.63
C CYS A 6 -12.51 8.87 4.71
N ILE A 7 -12.09 8.90 5.97
CA ILE A 7 -12.97 9.09 7.12
C ILE A 7 -12.53 10.30 7.91
N ALA A 8 -13.48 11.14 8.34
CA ALA A 8 -13.24 12.21 9.32
C ALA A 8 -14.06 11.97 10.57
N ILE A 9 -13.43 12.04 11.72
CA ILE A 9 -14.07 11.92 13.04
C ILE A 9 -13.75 13.16 13.85
N ASP A 10 -14.80 13.88 14.28
CA ASP A 10 -14.72 15.12 15.02
C ASP A 10 -16.09 15.37 15.67
N ASP A 11 -16.19 15.62 16.97
CA ASP A 11 -17.46 15.87 17.64
C ASP A 11 -18.01 17.28 17.39
N GLU A 12 -17.25 18.14 16.70
CA GLU A 12 -17.67 19.44 16.24
C GLU A 12 -18.22 19.38 14.79
N PRO A 13 -19.55 19.52 14.56
CA PRO A 13 -20.11 19.43 13.20
C PRO A 13 -19.56 20.48 12.21
N ILE A 14 -19.12 21.64 12.72
CA ILE A 14 -18.53 22.69 11.89
C ILE A 14 -17.16 22.25 11.34
N ALA A 15 -16.35 21.59 12.14
CA ALA A 15 -15.06 21.05 11.69
C ALA A 15 -15.25 20.00 10.58
N LEU A 16 -16.21 19.09 10.74
CA LEU A 16 -16.57 18.09 9.71
C LEU A 16 -17.05 18.75 8.41
N LEU A 17 -17.84 19.82 8.51
CA LEU A 17 -18.31 20.58 7.35
C LEU A 17 -17.13 21.21 6.59
N ILE A 18 -16.18 21.83 7.30
CA ILE A 18 -14.99 22.44 6.71
C ILE A 18 -14.13 21.38 6.01
N ILE A 19 -13.87 20.24 6.66
CA ILE A 19 -13.11 19.15 6.06
C ILE A 19 -13.82 18.62 4.80
N SER A 20 -15.15 18.48 4.85
CA SER A 20 -15.96 18.04 3.70
C SER A 20 -15.82 18.98 2.51
N GLN A 21 -15.97 20.29 2.72
CA GLN A 21 -15.80 21.31 1.68
C GLN A 21 -14.38 21.31 1.10
N PHE A 22 -13.37 21.11 1.93
CA PHE A 22 -11.98 21.06 1.48
C PHE A 22 -11.69 19.78 0.68
N CYS A 23 -12.25 18.62 1.06
CA CYS A 23 -12.16 17.39 0.29
C CYS A 23 -12.85 17.52 -1.08
N GLU A 24 -14.03 18.13 -1.14
CA GLU A 24 -14.74 18.42 -2.39
C GLU A 24 -13.92 19.32 -3.31
N ARG A 25 -13.37 20.42 -2.75
CA ARG A 25 -12.53 21.37 -3.49
C ARG A 25 -11.25 20.72 -4.04
N LYS A 26 -10.59 19.86 -3.25
CA LYS A 26 -9.38 19.13 -3.66
C LYS A 26 -9.68 18.11 -4.76
N GLY A 27 -10.79 17.43 -4.65
CA GLY A 27 -11.17 16.34 -5.54
C GLY A 27 -10.32 15.07 -5.33
N GLY A 28 -10.79 13.95 -5.87
CA GLY A 28 -10.09 12.66 -5.76
C GLY A 28 -10.22 11.96 -4.40
N LEU A 29 -10.96 12.53 -3.46
CA LEU A 29 -11.24 12.00 -2.12
C LEU A 29 -12.72 11.60 -2.02
N GLU A 30 -13.00 10.47 -1.40
CA GLU A 30 -14.36 10.01 -1.07
C GLU A 30 -14.48 9.99 0.45
N LEU A 31 -15.08 11.05 1.00
CA LEU A 31 -15.12 11.30 2.45
C LEU A 31 -16.43 10.82 3.06
N THR A 32 -16.33 10.13 4.20
CA THR A 32 -17.43 9.86 5.12
C THR A 32 -17.10 10.51 6.47
N THR A 33 -18.08 11.20 7.09
CA THR A 33 -17.88 11.95 8.34
C THR A 33 -18.65 11.35 9.49
N PHE A 34 -18.08 11.39 10.69
CA PHE A 34 -18.69 10.89 11.92
C PHE A 34 -18.52 11.91 13.05
N SER A 35 -19.63 12.37 13.63
CA SER A 35 -19.62 13.21 14.83
C SER A 35 -19.63 12.39 16.12
N GLU A 36 -19.87 11.08 16.03
CA GLU A 36 -19.81 10.15 17.14
C GLU A 36 -18.60 9.24 16.98
N PRO A 37 -17.56 9.39 17.86
CA PRO A 37 -16.25 8.75 17.69
C PRO A 37 -16.28 7.23 17.63
N LEU A 38 -17.10 6.57 18.47
CA LEU A 38 -17.19 5.11 18.50
C LEU A 38 -17.82 4.53 17.22
N THR A 39 -18.74 5.27 16.61
CA THR A 39 -19.34 4.89 15.31
C THR A 39 -18.30 5.02 14.20
N GLY A 40 -17.53 6.11 14.21
CA GLY A 40 -16.42 6.30 13.28
C GLY A 40 -15.34 5.22 13.39
N LEU A 41 -14.95 4.84 14.62
CA LEU A 41 -14.00 3.75 14.87
C LEU A 41 -14.48 2.40 14.30
N LYS A 42 -15.77 2.06 14.50
CA LYS A 42 -16.35 0.83 13.92
C LYS A 42 -16.30 0.85 12.39
N GLU A 43 -16.57 2.00 11.78
CA GLU A 43 -16.53 2.13 10.34
C GLU A 43 -15.10 2.04 9.80
N ILE A 44 -14.11 2.63 10.49
CA ILE A 44 -12.68 2.45 10.14
C ILE A 44 -12.30 0.97 10.12
N ALA A 45 -12.67 0.21 11.15
CA ALA A 45 -12.39 -1.22 11.21
C ALA A 45 -13.10 -2.04 10.12
N ARG A 46 -14.24 -1.55 9.60
CA ARG A 46 -15.04 -2.21 8.56
C ARG A 46 -14.50 -1.97 7.14
N CYS A 47 -14.11 -0.73 6.83
CA CYS A 47 -13.79 -0.32 5.46
C CYS A 47 -12.29 -0.07 5.21
N GLU A 48 -11.46 -0.05 6.28
CA GLU A 48 -10.01 0.17 6.20
C GLU A 48 -9.66 1.35 5.26
N PRO A 49 -10.02 2.61 5.62
CA PRO A 49 -9.88 3.76 4.74
C PRO A 49 -8.41 4.06 4.43
N ASP A 50 -8.16 4.64 3.25
CA ASP A 50 -6.81 5.10 2.87
C ASP A 50 -6.31 6.26 3.75
N LEU A 51 -7.22 7.16 4.19
CA LEU A 51 -6.89 8.36 4.96
C LEU A 51 -7.92 8.63 6.06
N VAL A 52 -7.44 8.95 7.27
CA VAL A 52 -8.28 9.33 8.41
C VAL A 52 -7.92 10.74 8.86
N PHE A 53 -8.92 11.63 8.95
CA PHE A 53 -8.85 12.90 9.68
C PHE A 53 -9.45 12.67 11.05
N LEU A 54 -8.72 12.99 12.11
CA LEU A 54 -9.10 12.62 13.46
C LEU A 54 -8.87 13.79 14.42
N ASP A 55 -9.95 14.25 15.04
CA ASP A 55 -9.78 15.19 16.15
C ASP A 55 -9.18 14.50 17.36
N ILE A 56 -8.33 15.21 18.10
CA ILE A 56 -7.66 14.65 19.28
C ILE A 56 -8.57 14.73 20.51
N GLU A 57 -9.24 15.86 20.71
CA GLU A 57 -10.08 16.09 21.89
C GLU A 57 -11.56 15.93 21.54
N MET A 58 -12.12 14.79 21.92
CA MET A 58 -13.54 14.50 21.74
C MET A 58 -14.16 14.01 23.07
N ASN A 59 -15.46 14.23 23.26
CA ASN A 59 -16.11 14.04 24.52
C ASN A 59 -16.15 12.59 25.03
N SER A 60 -16.14 11.57 24.16
CA SER A 60 -16.38 10.16 24.54
C SER A 60 -15.11 9.30 24.56
N ILE A 61 -14.14 9.59 23.69
CA ILE A 61 -12.87 8.88 23.55
C ILE A 61 -11.86 9.82 22.92
N SER A 62 -10.60 9.76 23.34
CA SER A 62 -9.54 10.54 22.75
C SER A 62 -9.21 10.07 21.33
N GLY A 63 -8.92 11.02 20.43
CA GLY A 63 -8.39 10.67 19.10
C GLY A 63 -7.07 9.91 19.15
N LEU A 64 -6.26 10.10 20.20
CA LEU A 64 -5.04 9.32 20.40
C LEU A 64 -5.34 7.84 20.63
N ASP A 65 -6.39 7.52 21.40
CA ASP A 65 -6.81 6.13 21.63
C ASP A 65 -7.33 5.48 20.35
N ILE A 66 -8.07 6.24 19.53
CA ILE A 66 -8.54 5.77 18.22
C ILE A 66 -7.34 5.53 17.28
N ALA A 67 -6.34 6.42 17.29
CA ALA A 67 -5.16 6.32 16.45
C ALA A 67 -4.40 5.01 16.65
N HIS A 68 -4.29 4.52 17.89
CA HIS A 68 -3.69 3.21 18.20
C HIS A 68 -4.45 2.02 17.60
N ALA A 69 -5.72 2.18 17.30
CA ALA A 69 -6.58 1.13 16.73
C ALA A 69 -6.74 1.21 15.21
N LEU A 70 -6.04 2.15 14.55
CA LEU A 70 -6.11 2.30 13.11
C LEU A 70 -5.46 1.12 12.37
N PRO A 71 -6.00 0.71 11.22
CA PRO A 71 -5.32 -0.23 10.34
C PRO A 71 -3.93 0.30 9.95
N PRO A 72 -2.88 -0.57 9.90
CA PRO A 72 -1.51 -0.14 9.60
C PRO A 72 -1.35 0.57 8.24
N GLU A 73 -2.23 0.28 7.31
CA GLU A 73 -2.20 0.86 5.96
C GLU A 73 -2.92 2.21 5.86
N SER A 74 -3.76 2.58 6.86
CA SER A 74 -4.44 3.87 6.90
C SER A 74 -3.47 4.99 7.26
N CYS A 75 -3.45 6.06 6.45
CA CYS A 75 -2.74 7.28 6.81
C CYS A 75 -3.56 8.13 7.78
N LEU A 76 -2.90 8.77 8.72
CA LEU A 76 -3.53 9.59 9.75
C LEU A 76 -3.12 11.05 9.63
N ILE A 77 -4.09 11.96 9.63
CA ILE A 77 -3.92 13.40 9.81
C ILE A 77 -4.74 13.80 11.04
N PHE A 78 -4.07 14.28 12.06
CA PHE A 78 -4.78 14.85 13.21
C PHE A 78 -5.30 16.25 12.93
N THR A 79 -6.48 16.54 13.50
CA THR A 79 -7.00 17.90 13.60
C THR A 79 -7.12 18.27 15.08
N THR A 80 -6.72 19.45 15.52
CA THR A 80 -6.77 19.81 16.93
C THR A 80 -6.76 21.32 17.14
N ALA A 81 -7.42 21.80 18.20
CA ALA A 81 -7.32 23.17 18.67
C ALA A 81 -6.06 23.41 19.54
N HIS A 82 -5.35 22.36 19.94
CA HIS A 82 -4.26 22.42 20.90
C HIS A 82 -2.91 22.05 20.27
N ALA A 83 -2.03 23.03 20.08
CA ALA A 83 -0.72 22.86 19.45
C ALA A 83 0.24 21.93 20.22
N GLN A 84 0.02 21.71 21.52
CA GLN A 84 0.86 20.85 22.36
C GLN A 84 0.86 19.39 21.94
N TYR A 85 -0.25 18.87 21.37
CA TYR A 85 -0.36 17.49 20.91
C TYR A 85 0.45 17.17 19.65
N ALA A 86 0.98 18.22 18.98
CA ALA A 86 1.89 18.00 17.85
C ALA A 86 3.19 17.28 18.26
N LEU A 87 3.56 17.32 19.55
CA LEU A 87 4.73 16.60 20.10
C LEU A 87 4.39 15.13 20.43
N ASP A 88 3.19 14.88 20.96
CA ASP A 88 2.76 13.53 21.35
C ASP A 88 2.45 12.65 20.12
N GLY A 89 2.11 13.26 18.99
CA GLY A 89 1.79 12.57 17.75
C GLY A 89 2.99 12.03 16.97
N PHE A 90 4.22 12.36 17.35
CA PHE A 90 5.42 11.74 16.76
C PHE A 90 5.49 10.23 17.05
N ASP A 91 4.91 9.77 18.17
CA ASP A 91 4.89 8.36 18.54
C ASP A 91 3.77 7.55 17.83
N LEU A 92 2.87 8.23 17.08
CA LEU A 92 1.68 7.63 16.46
C LEU A 92 1.74 7.52 14.93
N ASP A 93 2.92 7.71 14.31
CA ASP A 93 3.10 7.65 12.85
C ASP A 93 2.13 8.53 12.04
N ALA A 94 1.61 9.62 12.63
CA ALA A 94 0.72 10.55 11.94
C ALA A 94 1.48 11.25 10.79
N VAL A 95 0.85 11.29 9.62
CA VAL A 95 1.43 11.92 8.43
C VAL A 95 1.54 13.42 8.62
N ASP A 96 0.53 14.03 9.25
CA ASP A 96 0.52 15.47 9.51
C ASP A 96 -0.46 15.88 10.63
N PHE A 97 -0.38 17.16 11.04
CA PHE A 97 -1.23 17.81 12.03
C PHE A 97 -1.84 19.08 11.48
N LEU A 98 -3.15 19.27 11.64
CA LEU A 98 -3.88 20.47 11.27
C LEU A 98 -4.35 21.18 12.54
N HIS A 99 -3.69 22.29 12.88
CA HIS A 99 -4.11 23.14 14.00
C HIS A 99 -5.32 23.98 13.61
N LYS A 100 -6.45 23.78 14.32
CA LYS A 100 -7.68 24.57 14.12
C LYS A 100 -7.51 26.01 14.66
N PRO A 101 -7.97 27.04 13.91
CA PRO A 101 -8.51 26.98 12.54
C PRO A 101 -7.40 26.87 11.49
N PHE A 102 -7.60 26.07 10.46
CA PHE A 102 -6.65 25.89 9.35
C PHE A 102 -7.24 26.34 8.02
N ALA A 103 -6.39 26.94 7.18
CA ALA A 103 -6.75 27.32 5.83
C ALA A 103 -6.68 26.15 4.86
N TYR A 104 -7.37 26.28 3.70
CA TYR A 104 -7.38 25.25 2.65
C TYR A 104 -5.97 24.87 2.19
N GLU A 105 -5.07 25.82 2.02
CA GLU A 105 -3.70 25.59 1.56
C GLU A 105 -2.91 24.71 2.55
N ARG A 106 -3.21 24.80 3.85
CA ARG A 106 -2.60 23.95 4.88
C ARG A 106 -3.17 22.52 4.83
N PHE A 107 -4.49 22.40 4.67
CA PHE A 107 -5.17 21.13 4.46
C PHE A 107 -4.65 20.45 3.20
N GLU A 108 -4.57 21.16 2.08
CA GLU A 108 -4.10 20.62 0.81
C GLU A 108 -2.69 20.03 0.93
N LYS A 109 -1.76 20.74 1.58
CA LYS A 109 -0.39 20.23 1.82
C LYS A 109 -0.38 18.96 2.66
N ALA A 110 -1.21 18.86 3.69
CA ALA A 110 -1.32 17.67 4.52
C ALA A 110 -1.83 16.46 3.72
N VAL A 111 -2.88 16.69 2.91
CA VAL A 111 -3.44 15.64 2.03
C VAL A 111 -2.43 15.22 0.96
N GLU A 112 -1.70 16.15 0.34
CA GLU A 112 -0.66 15.81 -0.65
C GLU A 112 0.44 14.95 -0.03
N LYS A 113 0.86 15.26 1.19
CA LYS A 113 1.80 14.45 1.94
C LYS A 113 1.25 13.04 2.18
N ALA A 114 -0.02 12.92 2.59
CA ALA A 114 -0.67 11.63 2.77
C ALA A 114 -0.76 10.83 1.46
N ILE A 115 -1.11 11.48 0.34
CA ILE A 115 -1.15 10.84 -0.99
C ILE A 115 0.21 10.24 -1.34
N VAL A 116 1.31 10.97 -1.14
CA VAL A 116 2.67 10.47 -1.39
C VAL A 116 2.98 9.23 -0.54
N PHE A 117 2.58 9.22 0.74
CA PHE A 117 2.76 8.06 1.62
C PHE A 117 1.91 6.86 1.17
N ILE A 118 0.63 7.08 0.81
CA ILE A 118 -0.27 6.04 0.32
C ILE A 118 0.28 5.45 -0.99
N GLU A 119 0.68 6.28 -1.94
CA GLU A 119 1.26 5.84 -3.21
C GLU A 119 2.58 5.08 -3.02
N ALA A 120 3.44 5.53 -2.11
CA ALA A 120 4.67 4.83 -1.76
C ALA A 120 4.41 3.45 -1.16
N ARG A 121 3.39 3.30 -0.30
CA ARG A 121 2.95 2.02 0.27
C ARG A 121 2.34 1.12 -0.80
N GLN A 122 1.44 1.64 -1.64
CA GLN A 122 0.82 0.88 -2.74
C GLN A 122 1.83 0.46 -3.81
N ASN A 123 2.93 1.23 -3.99
CA ASN A 123 4.05 0.87 -4.85
C ASN A 123 5.09 -0.02 -4.15
N LYS A 124 4.95 -0.29 -2.85
CA LYS A 124 5.78 -1.28 -2.15
C LYS A 124 5.42 -2.65 -2.71
N LEU A 125 6.29 -3.16 -3.57
CA LEU A 125 6.16 -4.50 -4.09
C LEU A 125 6.19 -5.48 -2.92
N PRO A 126 5.36 -6.54 -2.90
CA PRO A 126 5.46 -7.55 -1.87
C PRO A 126 6.91 -8.04 -1.81
N GLU A 127 7.47 -8.10 -0.60
CA GLU A 127 8.88 -8.52 -0.44
C GLU A 127 9.07 -9.99 -0.75
N ASN A 128 8.04 -10.79 -0.53
CA ASN A 128 8.08 -12.24 -0.71
C ASN A 128 6.84 -12.75 -1.44
N ILE A 129 7.00 -13.87 -2.15
CA ILE A 129 5.89 -14.72 -2.59
C ILE A 129 5.90 -16.03 -1.80
N ILE A 130 4.71 -16.59 -1.55
CA ILE A 130 4.57 -17.88 -0.88
C ILE A 130 4.25 -18.94 -1.93
N ILE A 131 5.14 -19.90 -2.10
CA ILE A 131 5.01 -20.98 -3.09
C ILE A 131 4.83 -22.32 -2.38
N LYS A 132 3.88 -23.11 -2.84
CA LYS A 132 3.66 -24.47 -2.34
C LYS A 132 4.67 -25.43 -3.00
N GLN A 133 5.52 -26.04 -2.17
CA GLN A 133 6.43 -27.11 -2.57
C GLN A 133 6.05 -28.38 -1.80
N GLU A 134 5.52 -29.39 -2.50
CA GLU A 134 4.98 -30.60 -1.90
C GLU A 134 3.97 -30.31 -0.78
N TYR A 135 4.35 -30.55 0.47
CA TYR A 135 3.50 -30.33 1.66
C TYR A 135 3.84 -29.03 2.41
N ASN A 136 4.87 -28.29 1.96
CA ASN A 136 5.35 -27.09 2.64
C ASN A 136 5.05 -25.81 1.85
N ASN A 137 4.81 -24.72 2.55
CA ASN A 137 4.78 -23.37 1.98
C ASN A 137 6.17 -22.75 2.15
N ILE A 138 6.78 -22.31 1.05
CA ILE A 138 8.09 -21.67 1.04
C ILE A 138 7.89 -20.19 0.71
N SER A 139 8.40 -19.33 1.58
CA SER A 139 8.51 -17.88 1.32
C SER A 139 9.77 -17.61 0.49
N ILE A 140 9.60 -16.95 -0.64
CA ILE A 140 10.68 -16.62 -1.57
C ILE A 140 10.75 -15.10 -1.68
N PRO A 141 11.88 -14.46 -1.30
CA PRO A 141 12.09 -13.05 -1.58
C PRO A 141 12.00 -12.78 -3.08
N ILE A 142 11.20 -11.81 -3.47
CA ILE A 142 11.04 -11.43 -4.89
C ILE A 142 12.37 -10.99 -5.49
N SER A 143 13.21 -10.33 -4.71
CA SER A 143 14.57 -9.94 -5.10
C SER A 143 15.45 -11.12 -5.49
N ASP A 144 15.22 -12.30 -4.91
CA ASP A 144 15.99 -13.52 -5.18
C ASP A 144 15.62 -14.21 -6.50
N ILE A 145 14.44 -13.92 -7.05
CA ILE A 145 13.97 -14.56 -8.28
C ILE A 145 14.80 -14.08 -9.47
N LEU A 146 15.47 -15.01 -10.14
CA LEU A 146 16.23 -14.72 -11.36
C LEU A 146 15.33 -14.85 -12.60
N TYR A 147 14.58 -15.91 -12.72
CA TYR A 147 13.50 -16.14 -13.70
C TYR A 147 12.64 -17.32 -13.27
N ILE A 148 11.48 -17.48 -13.90
CA ILE A 148 10.55 -18.57 -13.64
C ILE A 148 10.27 -19.29 -14.97
N GLU A 149 10.35 -20.62 -14.95
CA GLU A 149 10.18 -21.47 -16.13
C GLU A 149 9.12 -22.54 -15.90
N ALA A 150 8.17 -22.66 -16.83
CA ALA A 150 7.22 -23.75 -16.85
C ALA A 150 7.83 -25.01 -17.48
N MET A 151 7.72 -26.16 -16.80
CA MET A 151 8.18 -27.46 -17.27
C MET A 151 7.06 -28.47 -17.08
N GLU A 152 6.36 -28.84 -18.16
CA GLU A 152 5.27 -29.81 -18.13
C GLU A 152 4.28 -29.61 -16.97
N ASN A 153 4.38 -30.44 -15.92
CA ASN A 153 3.51 -30.41 -14.73
C ASN A 153 4.08 -29.59 -13.56
N TYR A 154 5.22 -28.93 -13.74
CA TYR A 154 5.92 -28.17 -12.71
C TYR A 154 6.33 -26.80 -13.20
N THR A 155 6.53 -25.91 -12.24
CA THR A 155 7.17 -24.62 -12.48
C THR A 155 8.46 -24.54 -11.66
N LYS A 156 9.56 -24.18 -12.30
CA LYS A 156 10.85 -23.92 -11.66
C LYS A 156 11.02 -22.44 -11.41
N ILE A 157 11.32 -22.06 -10.18
CA ILE A 157 11.65 -20.71 -9.79
C ILE A 157 13.15 -20.67 -9.54
N PHE A 158 13.89 -20.13 -10.50
CA PHE A 158 15.34 -19.99 -10.41
C PHE A 158 15.71 -18.77 -9.57
N ARG A 159 16.68 -18.95 -8.68
CA ARG A 159 17.16 -17.92 -7.75
C ARG A 159 18.55 -17.43 -8.12
N ILE A 160 18.88 -16.22 -7.69
CA ILE A 160 20.20 -15.60 -7.94
C ILE A 160 21.38 -16.39 -7.37
N ASN A 161 21.16 -17.22 -6.33
CA ASN A 161 22.18 -18.10 -5.74
C ASN A 161 22.46 -19.37 -6.56
N GLY A 162 21.87 -19.53 -7.74
CA GLY A 162 22.03 -20.68 -8.63
C GLY A 162 21.13 -21.88 -8.30
N ASN A 163 20.38 -21.85 -7.20
CA ASN A 163 19.41 -22.88 -6.84
C ASN A 163 18.05 -22.62 -7.50
N TYR A 164 17.19 -23.63 -7.51
CA TYR A 164 15.80 -23.47 -7.94
C TYR A 164 14.83 -24.15 -6.96
N ILE A 165 13.60 -23.68 -6.97
CA ILE A 165 12.47 -24.30 -6.27
C ILE A 165 11.54 -24.88 -7.31
N LEU A 166 11.11 -26.14 -7.08
CA LEU A 166 10.17 -26.82 -7.94
C LEU A 166 8.78 -26.79 -7.29
N SER A 167 7.78 -26.33 -8.02
CA SER A 167 6.39 -26.26 -7.56
C SER A 167 5.43 -26.85 -8.58
N ARG A 168 4.30 -27.39 -8.09
CA ARG A 168 3.16 -27.79 -8.94
C ARG A 168 2.22 -26.64 -9.25
N THR A 169 2.48 -25.44 -8.71
CA THR A 169 1.70 -24.24 -9.01
C THR A 169 1.90 -23.85 -10.48
N SER A 170 0.83 -23.57 -11.18
CA SER A 170 0.91 -23.18 -12.60
C SER A 170 1.63 -21.86 -12.78
N LEU A 171 2.26 -21.65 -13.95
CA LEU A 171 2.91 -20.38 -14.28
C LEU A 171 1.93 -19.20 -14.21
N LYS A 172 0.66 -19.43 -14.60
CA LYS A 172 -0.40 -18.41 -14.51
C LYS A 172 -0.67 -18.02 -13.06
N SER A 173 -0.85 -19.00 -12.16
CA SER A 173 -1.10 -18.73 -10.75
C SER A 173 0.09 -18.04 -10.06
N ILE A 174 1.34 -18.39 -10.46
CA ILE A 174 2.52 -17.68 -9.96
C ILE A 174 2.54 -16.24 -10.48
N GLN A 175 2.19 -16.02 -11.74
CA GLN A 175 2.10 -14.66 -12.31
C GLN A 175 1.11 -13.77 -11.53
N GLU A 176 -0.02 -14.32 -11.10
CA GLU A 176 -1.04 -13.61 -10.31
C GLU A 176 -0.53 -13.22 -8.89
N MET A 177 0.50 -13.93 -8.37
CA MET A 177 1.14 -13.63 -7.09
C MET A 177 2.27 -12.59 -7.21
N LEU A 178 2.74 -12.34 -8.43
CA LEU A 178 3.86 -11.44 -8.69
C LEU A 178 3.37 -10.03 -9.01
N PRO A 179 4.12 -8.99 -8.59
CA PRO A 179 3.78 -7.61 -8.95
C PRO A 179 3.87 -7.39 -10.46
N GLU A 180 2.78 -6.99 -11.09
CA GLU A 180 2.70 -6.79 -12.55
C GLU A 180 3.76 -5.81 -13.09
N LYS A 181 4.08 -4.75 -12.33
CA LYS A 181 5.09 -3.75 -12.73
C LYS A 181 6.52 -4.25 -12.64
N ALA A 182 6.78 -5.31 -11.84
CA ALA A 182 8.12 -5.83 -11.59
C ALA A 182 8.45 -7.08 -12.40
N PHE A 183 7.44 -7.80 -12.89
CA PHE A 183 7.60 -9.03 -13.63
C PHE A 183 6.88 -9.00 -14.96
N LEU A 184 7.52 -9.57 -15.97
CA LEU A 184 6.99 -9.66 -17.32
C LEU A 184 6.94 -11.15 -17.76
N ARG A 185 5.79 -11.59 -18.25
CA ARG A 185 5.68 -12.86 -18.94
C ARG A 185 6.08 -12.67 -20.41
N THR A 186 7.25 -13.15 -20.78
CA THR A 186 7.84 -12.98 -22.11
C THR A 186 7.50 -14.11 -23.08
N HIS A 187 7.16 -15.28 -22.54
CA HIS A 187 6.83 -16.46 -23.33
C HIS A 187 5.75 -17.28 -22.59
N ARG A 188 5.11 -18.23 -23.31
CA ARG A 188 4.16 -19.16 -22.66
C ARG A 188 4.78 -19.93 -21.50
N SER A 189 6.11 -20.08 -21.46
CA SER A 189 6.85 -20.83 -20.45
C SER A 189 7.75 -19.98 -19.57
N TYR A 190 7.86 -18.65 -19.74
CA TYR A 190 8.80 -17.83 -18.99
C TYR A 190 8.18 -16.56 -18.41
N ILE A 191 8.54 -16.29 -17.14
CA ILE A 191 8.32 -15.01 -16.45
C ILE A 191 9.67 -14.51 -15.95
N ILE A 192 9.96 -13.23 -16.14
CA ILE A 192 11.21 -12.60 -15.75
C ILE A 192 10.99 -11.34 -14.93
N PRO A 193 11.90 -10.99 -14.00
CA PRO A 193 11.91 -9.69 -13.35
C PRO A 193 12.46 -8.63 -14.32
N VAL A 194 11.73 -7.51 -14.48
CA VAL A 194 12.08 -6.43 -15.40
C VAL A 194 13.41 -5.77 -15.06
N ASN A 195 13.68 -5.60 -13.76
CA ASN A 195 14.90 -4.97 -13.26
C ASN A 195 16.19 -5.79 -13.46
N LYS A 196 16.08 -7.04 -13.90
CA LYS A 196 17.23 -7.91 -14.22
C LYS A 196 17.49 -8.06 -15.72
N VAL A 197 16.70 -7.38 -16.55
CA VAL A 197 16.93 -7.36 -17.99
C VAL A 197 18.19 -6.56 -18.30
N GLU A 198 19.20 -7.23 -18.86
CA GLU A 198 20.47 -6.62 -19.30
C GLU A 198 20.42 -6.20 -20.77
N ARG A 199 19.89 -7.08 -21.62
CA ARG A 199 19.76 -6.86 -23.07
C ARG A 199 18.50 -7.57 -23.58
N PHE A 200 17.86 -7.01 -24.58
CA PHE A 200 16.76 -7.66 -25.28
C PHE A 200 16.79 -7.39 -26.79
N SER A 201 16.19 -8.29 -27.55
CA SER A 201 15.94 -8.18 -28.97
C SER A 201 14.48 -8.52 -29.29
N LYS A 202 14.12 -8.63 -30.56
CA LYS A 202 12.76 -9.06 -30.96
C LYS A 202 12.45 -10.54 -30.64
N ARG A 203 13.43 -11.36 -30.29
CA ARG A 203 13.27 -12.80 -30.12
C ARG A 203 13.75 -13.34 -28.78
N GLU A 204 14.57 -12.58 -28.06
CA GLU A 204 15.29 -13.07 -26.90
C GLU A 204 15.64 -11.97 -25.89
N ILE A 205 15.77 -12.37 -24.64
CA ILE A 205 16.15 -11.52 -23.52
C ILE A 205 17.31 -12.17 -22.77
N ASN A 206 18.31 -11.36 -22.43
CA ASN A 206 19.41 -11.71 -21.53
C ASN A 206 19.18 -11.06 -20.15
N LEU A 207 19.37 -11.83 -19.10
CA LEU A 207 19.23 -11.37 -17.73
C LEU A 207 20.59 -11.31 -17.06
N THR A 208 20.81 -10.28 -16.25
CA THR A 208 22.01 -10.14 -15.42
C THR A 208 22.17 -11.36 -14.51
N GLY A 209 23.34 -12.01 -14.56
CA GLY A 209 23.61 -13.22 -13.77
C GLY A 209 22.99 -14.50 -14.30
N CYS A 210 22.38 -14.50 -15.47
CA CYS A 210 21.78 -15.67 -16.14
C CYS A 210 22.64 -16.14 -17.31
N ARG A 211 22.83 -17.45 -17.40
CA ARG A 211 23.59 -18.05 -18.52
C ARG A 211 22.70 -18.47 -19.71
N ILE A 212 21.41 -18.53 -19.49
CA ILE A 212 20.46 -18.90 -20.56
C ILE A 212 19.86 -17.65 -21.19
N VAL A 213 19.48 -17.77 -22.45
CA VAL A 213 18.74 -16.74 -23.19
C VAL A 213 17.26 -17.07 -23.10
N ILE A 214 16.46 -16.10 -22.65
CA ILE A 214 15.01 -16.27 -22.47
C ILE A 214 14.30 -15.91 -23.78
N PRO A 215 13.41 -16.76 -24.34
CA PRO A 215 12.62 -16.45 -25.51
C PRO A 215 11.52 -15.41 -25.22
N ILE A 216 11.10 -14.69 -26.28
CA ILE A 216 9.96 -13.76 -26.24
C ILE A 216 8.76 -14.40 -26.94
#